data_72fd36556f1bf91c4133d8951645570f
#
_entry.id   72fd36556f1bf91c4133d8951645570f
#
_cell.length_a   1.000
_cell.length_b   1.000
_cell.length_c   1.000
_cell.angle_alpha   90.00
_cell.angle_beta   90.00
_cell.angle_gamma   90.00
#
_symmetry.space_group_name_H-M   'P 1'
#
loop_
_entity.id
_entity.type
_entity.pdbx_description
1 polymer ?
#
loop_
_entity_poly.entity_id
_entity_poly.type
_entity_poly.pdbx_seq_one_letter_code
_entity_poly.pdbx_strand_id
1 'polypeptide(L)'
;MILDLARLLLFPALMAFAAASDLFTMTISNRVSLALAAGFLFLALLTGMSFQEILMHFSASAMVLAAAFGCFAMGWVGGGDAKIAAAAALWFGFAHLMDYLLYASLLGGGLTLLLMQFREWPLPYVLSGQGWLLRLHAKESGIPYGIALAIGALMIYPETAWVKAIDLAHFAIH
;
A
#
# COMPACT_ATOMS: atom_id res chain seq x y z
N MET A 1 -17.75 2.00 18.27
CA MET A 1 -17.10 0.66 18.28
C MET A 1 -16.96 0.04 16.89
N ILE A 2 -18.04 -0.35 16.16
CA ILE A 2 -17.90 -0.98 14.82
C ILE A 2 -17.21 -0.05 13.81
N LEU A 3 -17.60 1.22 13.79
CA LEU A 3 -16.99 2.22 12.90
C LEU A 3 -15.50 2.42 13.21
N ASP A 4 -15.11 2.43 14.48
CA ASP A 4 -13.73 2.63 14.91
C ASP A 4 -12.88 1.40 14.58
N LEU A 5 -13.44 0.19 14.74
CA LEU A 5 -12.81 -1.04 14.25
C LEU A 5 -12.62 -1.01 12.73
N ALA A 6 -13.61 -0.53 11.99
CA ALA A 6 -13.48 -0.41 10.54
C ALA A 6 -12.39 0.59 10.14
N ARG A 7 -12.29 1.74 10.82
CA ARG A 7 -11.20 2.71 10.63
C ARG A 7 -9.83 2.10 10.95
N LEU A 8 -9.73 1.32 12.03
CA LEU A 8 -8.46 0.72 12.44
C LEU A 8 -8.00 -0.42 11.54
N LEU A 9 -8.92 -1.22 11.01
CA LEU A 9 -8.57 -2.51 10.40
C LEU A 9 -8.71 -2.55 8.88
N LEU A 10 -9.64 -1.80 8.28
CA LEU A 10 -9.96 -1.95 6.86
C LEU A 10 -8.76 -1.63 5.96
N PHE A 11 -8.18 -0.44 6.12
CA PHE A 11 -7.03 -0.02 5.33
C PHE A 11 -5.80 -0.89 5.60
N PRO A 12 -5.37 -1.09 6.87
CA PRO A 12 -4.22 -1.93 7.17
C PRO A 12 -4.36 -3.37 6.67
N ALA A 13 -5.54 -3.98 6.81
CA ALA A 13 -5.77 -5.36 6.36
C ALA A 13 -5.67 -5.47 4.83
N LEU A 14 -6.24 -4.51 4.08
CA LEU A 14 -6.15 -4.49 2.61
C LEU A 14 -4.72 -4.25 2.13
N MET A 15 -3.96 -3.36 2.80
CA MET A 15 -2.55 -3.12 2.46
C MET A 15 -1.68 -4.33 2.78
N ALA A 16 -1.89 -4.98 3.93
CA ALA A 16 -1.18 -6.21 4.29
C ALA A 16 -1.49 -7.35 3.28
N PHE A 17 -2.76 -7.46 2.86
CA PHE A 17 -3.15 -8.43 1.84
C PHE A 17 -2.50 -8.11 0.48
N ALA A 18 -2.42 -6.83 0.08
CA ALA A 18 -1.72 -6.41 -1.14
C ALA A 18 -0.24 -6.81 -1.10
N ALA A 19 0.45 -6.54 0.03
CA ALA A 19 1.85 -6.91 0.22
C ALA A 19 2.06 -8.42 0.15
N ALA A 20 1.21 -9.20 0.83
CA ALA A 20 1.28 -10.66 0.80
C ALA A 20 1.02 -11.21 -0.62
N SER A 21 -0.01 -10.69 -1.31
CA SER A 21 -0.29 -11.08 -2.69
C SER A 21 0.90 -10.79 -3.60
N ASP A 22 1.51 -9.63 -3.49
CA ASP A 22 2.66 -9.23 -4.30
C ASP A 22 3.88 -10.11 -4.00
N LEU A 23 4.17 -10.35 -2.73
CA LEU A 23 5.27 -11.25 -2.32
C LEU A 23 5.13 -12.66 -2.90
N PHE A 24 3.94 -13.26 -2.80
CA PHE A 24 3.74 -14.65 -3.19
C PHE A 24 3.44 -14.84 -4.68
N THR A 25 2.86 -13.85 -5.35
CA THR A 25 2.39 -14.00 -6.73
C THR A 25 2.99 -13.01 -7.71
N MET A 26 3.73 -11.99 -7.25
CA MET A 26 4.21 -10.84 -8.04
C MET A 26 3.07 -10.11 -8.77
N THR A 27 1.87 -10.16 -8.19
CA THR A 27 0.69 -9.51 -8.78
C THR A 27 -0.23 -8.96 -7.70
N ILE A 28 -0.77 -7.77 -7.95
CA ILE A 28 -1.77 -7.15 -7.10
C ILE A 28 -3.09 -7.10 -7.87
N SER A 29 -4.12 -7.75 -7.33
CA SER A 29 -5.44 -7.77 -7.96
C SER A 29 -6.08 -6.38 -7.96
N ASN A 30 -6.70 -5.99 -9.07
CA ASN A 30 -7.50 -4.76 -9.16
C ASN A 30 -8.60 -4.69 -8.08
N ARG A 31 -9.07 -5.85 -7.59
CA ARG A 31 -10.08 -5.92 -6.53
C ARG A 31 -9.60 -5.27 -5.23
N VAL A 32 -8.31 -5.34 -4.93
CA VAL A 32 -7.72 -4.72 -3.72
C VAL A 32 -7.76 -3.20 -3.82
N SER A 33 -7.33 -2.64 -4.95
CA SER A 33 -7.38 -1.18 -5.18
C SER A 33 -8.83 -0.66 -5.20
N LEU A 34 -9.75 -1.41 -5.78
CA LEU A 34 -11.18 -1.08 -5.76
C LEU A 34 -11.77 -1.18 -4.35
N ALA A 35 -11.38 -2.19 -3.56
CA ALA A 35 -11.83 -2.34 -2.17
C ALA A 35 -11.31 -1.19 -1.29
N LEU A 36 -10.06 -0.75 -1.50
CA LEU A 36 -9.50 0.43 -0.83
C LEU A 36 -10.30 1.70 -1.19
N ALA A 37 -10.59 1.92 -2.46
CA ALA A 37 -11.35 3.09 -2.90
C ALA A 37 -12.81 3.07 -2.39
N ALA A 38 -13.47 1.92 -2.47
CA ALA A 38 -14.82 1.75 -1.94
C ALA A 38 -14.87 1.89 -0.41
N GLY A 39 -13.88 1.32 0.30
CA GLY A 39 -13.74 1.43 1.74
C GLY A 39 -13.52 2.87 2.20
N PHE A 40 -12.66 3.61 1.50
CA PHE A 40 -12.47 5.05 1.74
C PHE A 40 -13.79 5.81 1.62
N LEU A 41 -14.48 5.67 0.47
CA LEU A 41 -15.72 6.40 0.22
C LEU A 41 -16.80 6.05 1.25
N PHE A 42 -16.94 4.76 1.56
CA PHE A 42 -17.88 4.29 2.56
C PHE A 42 -17.61 4.91 3.95
N LEU A 43 -16.36 4.88 4.41
CA LEU A 43 -16.00 5.48 5.70
C LEU A 43 -16.08 7.00 5.68
N ALA A 44 -15.70 7.66 4.59
CA ALA A 44 -15.79 9.11 4.44
C ALA A 44 -17.24 9.60 4.60
N LEU A 45 -18.19 8.90 3.96
CA LEU A 45 -19.61 9.21 4.09
C LEU A 45 -20.15 8.94 5.50
N LEU A 46 -19.78 7.83 6.12
CA LEU A 46 -20.21 7.49 7.48
C LEU A 46 -19.64 8.41 8.55
N THR A 47 -18.46 8.98 8.31
CA THR A 47 -17.83 9.93 9.24
C THR A 47 -18.25 11.38 9.02
N GLY A 48 -19.08 11.62 8.01
CA GLY A 48 -19.55 12.97 7.69
C GLY A 48 -18.46 13.86 7.08
N MET A 49 -17.47 13.25 6.39
CA MET A 49 -16.45 14.03 5.67
C MET A 49 -17.11 14.94 4.63
N SER A 50 -16.71 16.19 4.57
CA SER A 50 -17.29 17.15 3.64
C SER A 50 -16.97 16.78 2.19
N PHE A 51 -17.86 17.17 1.27
CA PHE A 51 -17.64 16.92 -0.17
C PHE A 51 -16.31 17.52 -0.67
N GLN A 52 -15.93 18.68 -0.15
CA GLN A 52 -14.66 19.31 -0.50
C GLN A 52 -13.45 18.49 -0.05
N GLU A 53 -13.49 17.95 1.17
CA GLU A 53 -12.43 17.05 1.67
C GLU A 53 -12.34 15.78 0.83
N ILE A 54 -13.48 15.15 0.54
CA ILE A 54 -13.52 13.97 -0.34
C ILE A 54 -12.88 14.28 -1.69
N LEU A 55 -13.23 15.44 -2.30
CA LEU A 55 -12.65 15.86 -3.57
C LEU A 55 -11.14 16.07 -3.50
N MET A 56 -10.62 16.64 -2.39
CA MET A 56 -9.18 16.80 -2.17
C MET A 56 -8.46 15.44 -2.07
N HIS A 57 -9.04 14.46 -1.40
CA HIS A 57 -8.51 13.11 -1.33
C HIS A 57 -8.48 12.43 -2.71
N PHE A 58 -9.56 12.55 -3.48
CA PHE A 58 -9.60 12.05 -4.87
C PHE A 58 -8.59 12.76 -5.78
N SER A 59 -8.38 14.06 -5.59
CA SER A 59 -7.39 14.83 -6.35
C SER A 59 -5.97 14.36 -6.06
N ALA A 60 -5.63 14.07 -4.79
CA ALA A 60 -4.35 13.51 -4.40
C ALA A 60 -4.14 12.12 -5.05
N SER A 61 -5.15 11.25 -4.98
CA SER A 61 -5.12 9.93 -5.62
C SER A 61 -4.95 10.03 -7.15
N ALA A 62 -5.70 10.92 -7.80
CA ALA A 62 -5.62 11.13 -9.24
C ALA A 62 -4.24 11.64 -9.68
N MET A 63 -3.62 12.52 -8.89
CA MET A 63 -2.27 13.02 -9.14
C MET A 63 -1.23 11.88 -9.06
N VAL A 64 -1.31 11.05 -8.02
CA VAL A 64 -0.42 9.89 -7.88
C VAL A 64 -0.67 8.88 -9.01
N LEU A 65 -1.93 8.63 -9.36
CA LEU A 65 -2.26 7.72 -10.45
C LEU A 65 -1.69 8.21 -11.79
N ALA A 66 -1.83 9.49 -12.09
CA ALA A 66 -1.29 10.08 -13.31
C ALA A 66 0.25 10.00 -13.37
N ALA A 67 0.93 10.34 -12.28
CA ALA A 67 2.38 10.22 -12.18
C ALA A 67 2.86 8.76 -12.30
N ALA A 68 2.23 7.85 -11.55
CA ALA A 68 2.56 6.44 -11.57
C ALA A 68 2.22 5.77 -12.91
N PHE A 69 1.17 6.23 -13.61
CA PHE A 69 0.85 5.78 -14.96
C PHE A 69 1.90 6.25 -15.97
N GLY A 70 2.44 7.47 -15.83
CA GLY A 70 3.59 7.93 -16.60
C GLY A 70 4.81 7.01 -16.41
N CYS A 71 5.15 6.67 -15.17
CA CYS A 71 6.22 5.73 -14.84
C CYS A 71 5.94 4.32 -15.40
N PHE A 72 4.70 3.87 -15.34
CA PHE A 72 4.27 2.60 -15.94
C PHE A 72 4.44 2.58 -17.45
N ALA A 73 4.05 3.65 -18.13
CA ALA A 73 4.21 3.77 -19.59
C ALA A 73 5.70 3.77 -20.03
N MET A 74 6.60 4.23 -19.14
CA MET A 74 8.06 4.14 -19.34
C MET A 74 8.65 2.77 -18.92
N GLY A 75 7.84 1.85 -18.39
CA GLY A 75 8.28 0.53 -17.96
C GLY A 75 9.03 0.53 -16.61
N TRP A 76 8.96 1.62 -15.83
CA TRP A 76 9.68 1.74 -14.56
C TRP A 76 8.92 1.13 -13.37
N VAL A 77 7.60 1.11 -13.43
CA VAL A 77 6.72 0.68 -12.33
C VAL A 77 5.69 -0.32 -12.84
N GLY A 78 5.33 -1.29 -12.02
CA GLY A 78 4.26 -2.24 -12.31
C GLY A 78 2.87 -1.58 -12.28
N GLY A 79 1.97 -2.00 -13.17
CA GLY A 79 0.61 -1.45 -13.20
C GLY A 79 -0.21 -1.76 -11.92
N GLY A 80 0.14 -2.83 -11.21
CA GLY A 80 -0.42 -3.15 -9.88
C GLY A 80 0.01 -2.14 -8.84
N ASP A 81 1.33 -1.84 -8.81
CA ASP A 81 1.93 -0.89 -7.86
C ASP A 81 1.38 0.52 -8.06
N ALA A 82 1.23 0.97 -9.33
CA ALA A 82 0.64 2.25 -9.65
C ALA A 82 -0.78 2.41 -9.07
N LYS A 83 -1.60 1.38 -9.18
CA LYS A 83 -2.98 1.38 -8.66
C LYS A 83 -3.04 1.35 -7.14
N ILE A 84 -2.18 0.55 -6.48
CA ILE A 84 -2.12 0.49 -5.02
C ILE A 84 -1.58 1.79 -4.45
N ALA A 85 -0.55 2.39 -5.06
CA ALA A 85 -0.02 3.69 -4.64
C ALA A 85 -1.10 4.78 -4.69
N ALA A 86 -1.88 4.84 -5.78
CA ALA A 86 -2.98 5.78 -5.91
C ALA A 86 -4.12 5.50 -4.93
N ALA A 87 -4.47 4.23 -4.70
CA ALA A 87 -5.49 3.84 -3.74
C ALA A 87 -5.08 4.17 -2.30
N ALA A 88 -3.81 4.02 -1.94
CA ALA A 88 -3.28 4.45 -0.64
C ALA A 88 -3.27 5.98 -0.51
N ALA A 89 -2.86 6.70 -1.57
CA ALA A 89 -2.89 8.17 -1.60
C ALA A 89 -4.31 8.75 -1.37
N LEU A 90 -5.35 8.02 -1.77
CA LEU A 90 -6.74 8.37 -1.49
C LEU A 90 -7.02 8.44 0.03
N TRP A 91 -6.43 7.55 0.84
CA TRP A 91 -6.60 7.54 2.29
C TRP A 91 -5.80 8.62 3.00
N PHE A 92 -4.67 9.02 2.42
CA PHE A 92 -3.76 10.02 3.00
C PHE A 92 -4.13 11.46 2.65
N GLY A 93 -4.77 11.67 1.48
CA GLY A 93 -4.96 13.01 0.96
C GLY A 93 -3.63 13.75 0.81
N PHE A 94 -3.66 15.04 0.56
CA PHE A 94 -2.44 15.85 0.46
C PHE A 94 -1.68 16.00 1.79
N ALA A 95 -2.37 15.87 2.93
CA ALA A 95 -1.77 16.08 4.25
C ALA A 95 -0.61 15.11 4.55
N HIS A 96 -0.72 13.84 4.16
CA HIS A 96 0.28 12.81 4.44
C HIS A 96 0.87 12.19 3.17
N LEU A 97 0.56 12.75 1.99
CA LEU A 97 0.99 12.20 0.71
C LEU A 97 2.51 12.16 0.58
N MET A 98 3.19 13.27 0.93
CA MET A 98 4.65 13.37 0.79
C MET A 98 5.37 12.41 1.73
N ASP A 99 4.91 12.29 2.97
CA ASP A 99 5.46 11.35 3.93
C ASP A 99 5.31 9.90 3.43
N TYR A 100 4.11 9.57 2.93
CA TYR A 100 3.86 8.25 2.33
C TYR A 100 4.79 7.95 1.16
N LEU A 101 4.90 8.86 0.20
CA LEU A 101 5.74 8.67 -0.98
C LEU A 101 7.23 8.57 -0.60
N LEU A 102 7.67 9.35 0.39
CA LEU A 102 9.04 9.29 0.91
C LEU A 102 9.34 7.91 1.52
N TYR A 103 8.50 7.45 2.46
CA TYR A 103 8.70 6.14 3.09
C TYR A 103 8.61 5.00 2.06
N ALA A 104 7.63 5.03 1.18
CA ALA A 104 7.48 4.03 0.12
C ALA A 104 8.71 3.99 -0.80
N SER A 105 9.27 5.15 -1.15
CA SER A 105 10.46 5.25 -2.00
C SER A 105 11.72 4.74 -1.29
N LEU A 106 11.92 5.10 -0.03
CA LEU A 106 13.07 4.63 0.77
C LEU A 106 13.01 3.12 0.98
N LEU A 107 11.84 2.60 1.36
CA LEU A 107 11.61 1.17 1.56
C LEU A 107 11.72 0.39 0.23
N GLY A 108 11.21 0.94 -0.86
CA GLY A 108 11.31 0.36 -2.20
C GLY A 108 12.76 0.29 -2.68
N GLY A 109 13.53 1.37 -2.48
CA GLY A 109 14.96 1.39 -2.76
C GLY A 109 15.72 0.38 -1.91
N GLY A 110 15.46 0.33 -0.60
CA GLY A 110 16.03 -0.66 0.31
C GLY A 110 15.69 -2.09 -0.09
N LEU A 111 14.43 -2.38 -0.40
CA LEU A 111 13.98 -3.69 -0.87
C LEU A 111 14.69 -4.08 -2.18
N THR A 112 14.85 -3.14 -3.10
CA THR A 112 15.57 -3.35 -4.36
C THR A 112 17.00 -3.79 -4.10
N LEU A 113 17.73 -3.05 -3.27
CA LEU A 113 19.13 -3.37 -2.93
C LEU A 113 19.24 -4.72 -2.22
N LEU A 114 18.34 -5.02 -1.29
CA LEU A 114 18.28 -6.30 -0.59
C LEU A 114 18.02 -7.47 -1.56
N LEU A 115 17.08 -7.33 -2.51
CA LEU A 115 16.82 -8.37 -3.49
C LEU A 115 17.96 -8.52 -4.50
N MET A 116 18.59 -7.43 -4.93
CA MET A 116 19.79 -7.51 -5.77
C MET A 116 20.89 -8.29 -5.07
N GLN A 117 21.18 -8.01 -3.81
CA GLN A 117 22.15 -8.75 -3.00
C GLN A 117 21.75 -10.21 -2.82
N PHE A 118 20.48 -10.47 -2.51
CA PHE A 118 19.94 -11.83 -2.35
C PHE A 118 20.08 -12.66 -3.63
N ARG A 119 19.91 -12.07 -4.80
CA ARG A 119 20.02 -12.74 -6.11
C ARG A 119 21.47 -13.07 -6.52
N GLU A 120 22.46 -12.50 -5.85
CA GLU A 120 23.89 -12.81 -6.07
C GLU A 120 24.34 -14.07 -5.31
N TRP A 121 23.66 -14.42 -4.22
CA TRP A 121 24.00 -15.54 -3.39
C TRP A 121 23.37 -16.83 -3.90
N PRO A 122 24.08 -17.99 -3.84
CA PRO A 122 23.49 -19.25 -4.22
C PRO A 122 22.32 -19.63 -3.30
N LEU A 123 21.17 -19.96 -3.88
CA LEU A 123 20.01 -20.39 -3.11
C LEU A 123 20.27 -21.77 -2.47
N PRO A 124 20.14 -21.91 -1.13
CA PRO A 124 20.29 -23.21 -0.49
C PRO A 124 19.30 -24.24 -1.05
N TYR A 125 19.75 -25.49 -1.26
CA TYR A 125 18.94 -26.54 -1.83
C TYR A 125 17.62 -26.79 -1.08
N VAL A 126 17.61 -26.62 0.24
CA VAL A 126 16.41 -26.76 1.09
C VAL A 126 15.31 -25.73 0.72
N LEU A 127 15.69 -24.57 0.19
CA LEU A 127 14.77 -23.49 -0.20
C LEU A 127 14.34 -23.57 -1.67
N SER A 128 15.01 -24.37 -2.48
CA SER A 128 14.72 -24.53 -3.92
C SER A 128 13.36 -25.17 -4.24
N GLY A 129 12.69 -25.77 -3.25
CA GLY A 129 11.33 -26.28 -3.39
C GLY A 129 10.22 -25.22 -3.31
N GLN A 130 10.54 -23.97 -2.93
CA GLN A 130 9.56 -22.91 -2.73
C GLN A 130 9.42 -22.03 -3.99
N GLY A 131 8.35 -22.21 -4.76
CA GLY A 131 8.16 -21.54 -6.04
C GLY A 131 8.12 -20.00 -5.97
N TRP A 132 7.61 -19.42 -4.88
CA TRP A 132 7.62 -17.96 -4.67
C TRP A 132 9.04 -17.43 -4.41
N LEU A 133 9.87 -18.21 -3.68
CA LEU A 133 11.24 -17.81 -3.38
C LEU A 133 12.13 -17.92 -4.62
N LEU A 134 11.90 -18.95 -5.47
CA LEU A 134 12.56 -19.06 -6.77
C LEU A 134 12.25 -17.87 -7.67
N ARG A 135 10.99 -17.38 -7.67
CA ARG A 135 10.63 -16.16 -8.41
C ARG A 135 11.37 -14.94 -7.87
N LEU A 136 11.43 -14.75 -6.54
CA LEU A 136 12.18 -13.64 -5.95
C LEU A 136 13.67 -13.69 -6.30
N HIS A 137 14.26 -14.88 -6.36
CA HIS A 137 15.67 -15.09 -6.65
C HIS A 137 16.00 -14.97 -8.15
N ALA A 138 15.05 -15.17 -9.05
CA ALA A 138 15.28 -15.08 -10.48
C ALA A 138 15.61 -13.63 -10.88
N LYS A 139 16.73 -13.43 -11.62
CA LYS A 139 17.23 -12.09 -12.01
C LYS A 139 16.28 -11.38 -12.98
N GLU A 140 15.54 -12.14 -13.80
CA GLU A 140 14.57 -11.62 -14.76
C GLU A 140 13.22 -11.26 -14.11
N SER A 141 12.95 -11.69 -12.87
CA SER A 141 11.72 -11.35 -12.20
C SER A 141 11.75 -9.91 -11.67
N GLY A 142 10.59 -9.26 -11.65
CA GLY A 142 10.43 -7.93 -11.07
C GLY A 142 10.77 -7.88 -9.58
N ILE A 143 10.53 -6.74 -8.97
CA ILE A 143 10.64 -6.50 -7.53
C ILE A 143 9.21 -6.32 -7.01
N PRO A 144 8.80 -7.00 -5.93
CA PRO A 144 7.47 -6.85 -5.36
C PRO A 144 7.35 -5.51 -4.59
N TYR A 145 7.19 -4.41 -5.33
CA TYR A 145 7.10 -3.06 -4.76
C TYR A 145 5.86 -2.87 -3.87
N GLY A 146 4.83 -3.68 -4.04
CA GLY A 146 3.64 -3.67 -3.19
C GLY A 146 3.96 -3.86 -1.71
N ILE A 147 5.05 -4.55 -1.37
CA ILE A 147 5.53 -4.68 0.01
C ILE A 147 5.98 -3.32 0.56
N ALA A 148 6.81 -2.61 -0.18
CA ALA A 148 7.33 -1.30 0.23
C ALA A 148 6.21 -0.25 0.33
N LEU A 149 5.29 -0.24 -0.64
CA LEU A 149 4.09 0.60 -0.64
C LEU A 149 3.21 0.32 0.58
N ALA A 150 3.01 -0.95 0.92
CA ALA A 150 2.20 -1.32 2.08
C ALA A 150 2.86 -0.97 3.40
N ILE A 151 4.15 -1.25 3.58
CA ILE A 151 4.86 -0.91 4.82
C ILE A 151 4.90 0.61 4.99
N GLY A 152 5.25 1.38 3.94
CA GLY A 152 5.23 2.84 3.99
C GLY A 152 3.85 3.39 4.35
N ALA A 153 2.79 2.81 3.79
CA ALA A 153 1.42 3.18 4.12
C ALA A 153 1.06 2.87 5.58
N LEU A 154 1.43 1.68 6.08
CA LEU A 154 1.17 1.28 7.46
C LEU A 154 1.94 2.13 8.49
N MET A 155 3.13 2.63 8.14
CA MET A 155 3.89 3.54 9.01
C MET A 155 3.23 4.91 9.16
N ILE A 156 2.57 5.41 8.10
CA ILE A 156 1.93 6.72 8.09
C ILE A 156 0.47 6.66 8.60
N TYR A 157 -0.21 5.53 8.42
CA TYR A 157 -1.63 5.42 8.73
C TYR A 157 -2.02 5.84 10.17
N PRO A 158 -1.24 5.53 11.22
CA PRO A 158 -1.54 5.99 12.59
C PRO A 158 -1.57 7.51 12.75
N GLU A 159 -0.86 8.25 11.89
CA GLU A 159 -0.80 9.72 11.93
C GLU A 159 -2.01 10.39 11.27
N THR A 160 -2.82 9.62 10.54
CA THR A 160 -3.99 10.15 9.82
C THR A 160 -5.16 10.47 10.74
N ALA A 161 -6.05 11.34 10.27
CA ALA A 161 -7.32 11.63 10.93
C ALA A 161 -8.20 10.39 11.13
N TRP A 162 -8.03 9.36 10.30
CA TRP A 162 -8.74 8.09 10.43
C TRP A 162 -8.52 7.41 11.78
N VAL A 163 -7.27 7.42 12.27
CA VAL A 163 -6.88 6.80 13.54
C VAL A 163 -6.95 7.80 14.68
N LYS A 164 -6.47 9.03 14.49
CA LYS A 164 -6.46 10.06 15.54
C LYS A 164 -7.86 10.48 16.04
N ALA A 165 -8.88 10.31 15.20
CA ALA A 165 -10.27 10.58 15.59
C ALA A 165 -10.90 9.45 16.44
N ILE A 166 -10.17 8.36 16.71
CA ILE A 166 -10.68 7.24 17.50
C ILE A 166 -10.39 7.48 18.97
N ASP A 167 -11.44 7.48 19.79
CA ASP A 167 -11.29 7.49 21.24
C ASP A 167 -10.90 6.09 21.74
N LEU A 168 -9.61 5.88 21.94
CA LEU A 168 -9.06 4.61 22.42
C LEU A 168 -9.50 4.27 23.86
N ALA A 169 -10.03 5.24 24.63
CA ALA A 169 -10.56 4.98 25.96
C ALA A 169 -11.75 3.99 25.93
N HIS A 170 -12.49 3.95 24.83
CA HIS A 170 -13.59 2.98 24.65
C HIS A 170 -13.13 1.52 24.55
N PHE A 171 -11.87 1.26 24.22
CA PHE A 171 -11.33 -0.09 24.10
C PHE A 171 -10.64 -0.59 25.37
N ALA A 172 -10.38 0.30 26.32
CA ALA A 172 -9.67 -0.03 27.57
C ALA A 172 -10.57 -0.53 28.71
N ILE A 173 -11.89 -0.61 28.52
CA ILE A 173 -12.88 -0.89 29.59
C ILE A 173 -13.60 -2.23 29.36
N HIS A 174 -12.88 -3.27 28.95
CA HIS A 174 -13.43 -4.66 29.01
C HIS A 174 -12.35 -5.66 29.35
#